data_9a7debd9fc67640e4ae62c05406acbd8
#
_entry.id   9a7debd9fc67640e4ae62c05406acbd8
#
_cell.length_a   1.000
_cell.length_b   1.000
_cell.length_c   1.000
_cell.angle_alpha   90.00
_cell.angle_beta   90.00
_cell.angle_gamma   90.00
#
_symmetry.space_group_name_H-M   'P 1'
#
loop_
_entity.id
_entity.type
_entity.pdbx_description
1 polymer ?
#
loop_
_entity_poly.entity_id
_entity_poly.type
_entity_poly.pdbx_seq_one_letter_code
_entity_poly.pdbx_strand_id
1 'polypeptide(L)'
;MNVYYFCALLEGANILPCNNETESTMYANRWRGIRPLLMVLLSVLLLSLGWWGVSGGFMLGALVPLLVLSEGYSDSRGDWWRMCGWAAMTFLLWNFATIWWVWNAAPIGVFTASIVGSFYNLCGVMAYHYTSKRAPRALAYTLLVTIWLATEWAYNSAEVMTFPWLLLGHGFSNNTMAVQWYEYTGIFGGSLWVLCSNVAIFETLRTSKLSRAVLSIVIVVVPIIVSLSLYWGYEPTELTAKVAVVQPNVPCYEEERLEEGIIDPSPILVELIEEVPIGTQFVLLPESSLAYLPAVGTIEESQTRYYAPLLRQLHNGRGDMKLIAGASTMRNYGDVAATETARESQFGYYYDLYNSALLIDADGEVEQIYHKQKLVIGVEAIPFRRLLKNFKVDLGGVSGQLGWGERHMVFESGEAKIGPAICYEGLYGNHMAGFVREGAEAIAVISNDGWWGNTPGHKRLFDYCRLRAIETRRSIARSANTGISGFISPRGEVIGERLEWNERGVLTEEVELRDDITFYTMYGDWVARIATYIAALAIMYFVAYRVKRRNYLVD
;
A
#
# COMPACT_ATOMS: atom_id res chain seq x y z
N MET A 1 -6.26 29.60 -10.39
CA MET A 1 -5.09 30.34 -9.86
C MET A 1 -4.09 30.42 -11.00
N ASN A 2 -3.81 31.62 -11.48
CA ASN A 2 -3.22 31.87 -12.79
C ASN A 2 -1.76 31.39 -12.85
N VAL A 3 -1.37 30.63 -13.88
CA VAL A 3 0.00 30.18 -14.20
C VAL A 3 0.99 31.37 -14.19
N TYR A 4 0.50 32.58 -14.50
CA TYR A 4 1.23 33.84 -14.38
C TYR A 4 1.69 34.19 -12.95
N TYR A 5 0.94 33.81 -11.92
CA TYR A 5 1.35 34.11 -10.53
C TYR A 5 2.47 33.17 -10.04
N PHE A 6 2.53 31.93 -10.53
CA PHE A 6 3.63 31.02 -10.22
C PHE A 6 4.91 31.43 -10.99
N CYS A 7 4.77 31.90 -12.24
CA CYS A 7 5.86 32.52 -12.97
C CYS A 7 6.29 33.86 -12.32
N ALA A 8 5.36 34.68 -11.83
CA ALA A 8 5.69 35.96 -11.18
C ALA A 8 6.41 35.79 -9.84
N LEU A 9 6.15 34.75 -9.09
CA LEU A 9 6.94 34.37 -7.90
C LEU A 9 8.38 33.95 -8.26
N LEU A 10 8.58 33.45 -9.48
CA LEU A 10 9.88 33.14 -10.05
C LEU A 10 10.48 34.39 -10.80
N GLU A 11 9.64 35.27 -11.35
CA GLU A 11 10.01 36.50 -12.07
C GLU A 11 10.36 37.68 -11.16
N GLY A 12 9.87 37.72 -9.92
CA GLY A 12 10.28 38.73 -8.91
C GLY A 12 11.79 38.76 -8.63
N ALA A 13 12.56 38.04 -9.43
CA ALA A 13 14.01 37.95 -9.41
C ALA A 13 14.68 38.21 -10.78
N ASN A 14 14.20 39.18 -11.56
CA ASN A 14 14.87 39.64 -12.81
C ASN A 14 15.39 38.50 -13.70
N ILE A 15 14.51 37.89 -14.51
CA ILE A 15 14.91 36.90 -15.52
C ILE A 15 14.39 37.38 -16.87
N LEU A 16 15.24 37.97 -17.69
CA LEU A 16 15.01 38.28 -19.11
C LEU A 16 15.69 37.24 -20.01
N PRO A 17 15.18 37.01 -21.24
CA PRO A 17 15.59 35.92 -22.09
C PRO A 17 16.93 36.16 -22.77
N CYS A 18 17.70 35.11 -22.89
CA CYS A 18 19.02 35.24 -23.47
C CYS A 18 19.60 34.08 -24.24
N ASN A 19 20.50 34.43 -25.08
CA ASN A 19 21.25 33.63 -26.03
C ASN A 19 22.51 33.02 -25.41
N ASN A 20 22.78 31.76 -25.78
CA ASN A 20 24.07 31.09 -25.81
C ASN A 20 24.71 30.51 -24.52
N GLU A 21 25.59 29.57 -24.70
CA GLU A 21 26.25 28.66 -23.76
C GLU A 21 26.86 29.25 -22.48
N THR A 22 27.20 30.56 -22.49
CA THR A 22 27.71 31.28 -21.31
C THR A 22 26.66 31.51 -20.23
N GLU A 23 25.39 31.52 -20.56
CA GLU A 23 24.29 31.75 -19.61
C GLU A 23 23.93 30.53 -18.81
N SER A 24 24.03 29.33 -19.37
CA SER A 24 23.78 28.08 -18.63
C SER A 24 24.70 27.94 -17.42
N THR A 25 25.94 28.40 -17.53
CA THR A 25 26.92 28.41 -16.43
C THR A 25 26.64 29.50 -15.39
N MET A 26 26.14 30.66 -15.83
CA MET A 26 25.78 31.78 -14.94
C MET A 26 24.51 31.46 -14.13
N TYR A 27 23.52 30.80 -14.73
CA TYR A 27 22.32 30.29 -14.05
C TYR A 27 22.67 29.20 -13.05
N ALA A 28 23.51 28.23 -13.39
CA ALA A 28 23.95 27.17 -12.49
C ALA A 28 24.60 27.74 -11.21
N ASN A 29 25.36 28.82 -11.31
CA ASN A 29 26.02 29.45 -10.17
C ASN A 29 25.05 30.24 -9.27
N ARG A 30 24.01 30.85 -9.84
CA ARG A 30 23.02 31.65 -9.09
C ARG A 30 22.07 30.80 -8.24
N TRP A 31 21.93 29.49 -8.54
CA TRP A 31 21.04 28.55 -7.84
C TRP A 31 21.74 27.69 -6.80
N ARG A 32 23.04 27.91 -6.55
CA ARG A 32 23.79 27.21 -5.50
C ARG A 32 23.49 27.87 -4.14
N GLY A 33 23.09 27.05 -3.14
CA GLY A 33 22.78 27.51 -1.78
C GLY A 33 21.33 27.33 -1.38
N ILE A 34 20.69 28.35 -0.86
CA ILE A 34 19.33 28.32 -0.29
C ILE A 34 18.26 27.79 -1.26
N ARG A 35 18.40 28.04 -2.57
CA ARG A 35 17.41 27.65 -3.56
C ARG A 35 17.29 26.15 -3.80
N PRO A 36 18.36 25.34 -3.88
CA PRO A 36 18.23 23.88 -3.93
C PRO A 36 17.43 23.32 -2.75
N LEU A 37 17.66 23.84 -1.56
CA LEU A 37 16.91 23.42 -0.37
C LEU A 37 15.42 23.78 -0.49
N LEU A 38 15.07 24.95 -1.01
CA LEU A 38 13.67 25.33 -1.23
C LEU A 38 12.99 24.41 -2.25
N MET A 39 13.67 24.00 -3.32
CA MET A 39 13.13 23.05 -4.31
C MET A 39 12.92 21.67 -3.68
N VAL A 40 13.85 21.21 -2.84
CA VAL A 40 13.70 19.99 -2.06
C VAL A 40 12.48 20.07 -1.15
N LEU A 41 12.38 21.12 -0.33
CA LEU A 41 11.26 21.30 0.61
C LEU A 41 9.91 21.41 -0.12
N LEU A 42 9.86 22.07 -1.27
CA LEU A 42 8.66 22.15 -2.10
C LEU A 42 8.25 20.76 -2.63
N SER A 43 9.20 19.97 -3.14
CA SER A 43 8.90 18.59 -3.57
C SER A 43 8.43 17.72 -2.40
N VAL A 44 9.09 17.79 -1.24
CA VAL A 44 8.68 17.08 -0.03
C VAL A 44 7.26 17.44 0.38
N LEU A 45 6.94 18.74 0.43
CA LEU A 45 5.60 19.21 0.79
C LEU A 45 4.55 18.67 -0.20
N LEU A 46 4.74 18.87 -1.51
CA LEU A 46 3.78 18.46 -2.53
C LEU A 46 3.58 16.94 -2.56
N LEU A 47 4.65 16.15 -2.39
CA LEU A 47 4.54 14.70 -2.23
C LEU A 47 3.75 14.33 -0.97
N SER A 48 4.04 14.96 0.17
CA SER A 48 3.45 14.60 1.46
C SER A 48 1.95 14.90 1.55
N LEU A 49 1.44 15.91 0.83
CA LEU A 49 0.03 16.30 0.86
C LEU A 49 -0.93 15.17 0.44
N GLY A 50 -0.49 14.24 -0.42
CA GLY A 50 -1.23 13.03 -0.76
C GLY A 50 -1.46 12.11 0.46
N TRP A 51 -0.46 11.99 1.32
CA TRP A 51 -0.51 11.14 2.52
C TRP A 51 -0.97 11.86 3.80
N TRP A 52 -0.97 13.18 3.80
CA TRP A 52 -1.53 13.96 4.93
C TRP A 52 -3.05 14.15 4.85
N GLY A 53 -3.71 13.51 3.90
CA GLY A 53 -5.16 13.56 3.77
C GLY A 53 -5.70 14.76 3.00
N VAL A 54 -4.83 15.56 2.37
CA VAL A 54 -5.26 16.74 1.62
C VAL A 54 -5.71 16.36 0.21
N SER A 55 -4.80 15.97 -0.68
CA SER A 55 -5.13 15.47 -2.02
C SER A 55 -3.90 14.91 -2.73
N GLY A 56 -4.06 13.76 -3.41
CA GLY A 56 -3.08 13.21 -4.35
C GLY A 56 -2.80 14.09 -5.57
N GLY A 57 -3.73 15.01 -5.90
CA GLY A 57 -3.54 15.94 -7.02
C GLY A 57 -2.28 16.81 -6.93
N PHE A 58 -1.78 17.09 -5.73
CA PHE A 58 -0.52 17.83 -5.54
C PHE A 58 0.70 17.08 -6.07
N MET A 59 0.65 15.75 -6.08
CA MET A 59 1.75 14.93 -6.60
C MET A 59 1.94 15.08 -8.12
N LEU A 60 0.92 15.51 -8.86
CA LEU A 60 1.00 15.70 -10.30
C LEU A 60 2.05 16.76 -10.73
N GLY A 61 2.51 17.57 -9.78
CA GLY A 61 3.61 18.56 -9.99
C GLY A 61 4.77 18.41 -9.00
N ALA A 62 4.76 17.43 -8.13
CA ALA A 62 5.67 17.35 -6.98
C ALA A 62 7.14 17.06 -7.34
N LEU A 63 7.39 16.41 -8.47
CA LEU A 63 8.75 16.12 -8.95
C LEU A 63 9.30 17.25 -9.84
N VAL A 64 8.47 18.21 -10.27
CA VAL A 64 8.91 19.34 -11.11
C VAL A 64 10.08 20.10 -10.48
N PRO A 65 10.08 20.45 -9.17
CA PRO A 65 11.22 21.13 -8.56
C PRO A 65 12.53 20.34 -8.66
N LEU A 66 12.48 19.01 -8.52
CA LEU A 66 13.66 18.14 -8.69
C LEU A 66 14.14 18.10 -10.15
N LEU A 67 13.23 18.07 -11.12
CA LEU A 67 13.58 18.11 -12.54
C LEU A 67 14.22 19.46 -12.91
N VAL A 68 13.68 20.58 -12.40
CA VAL A 68 14.28 21.92 -12.54
C VAL A 68 15.67 21.96 -11.90
N LEU A 69 15.82 21.42 -10.70
CA LEU A 69 17.10 21.34 -10.01
C LEU A 69 18.13 20.55 -10.81
N SER A 70 17.71 19.42 -11.42
CA SER A 70 18.56 18.61 -12.30
C SER A 70 19.12 19.39 -13.50
N GLU A 71 18.36 20.33 -14.07
CA GLU A 71 18.87 21.19 -15.17
C GLU A 71 20.02 22.11 -14.71
N GLY A 72 20.01 22.53 -13.46
CA GLY A 72 21.06 23.42 -12.89
C GLY A 72 22.40 22.74 -12.65
N TYR A 73 22.49 21.40 -12.76
CA TYR A 73 23.71 20.62 -12.57
C TYR A 73 24.25 20.08 -13.89
N SER A 74 25.59 20.10 -14.02
CA SER A 74 26.31 19.61 -15.20
C SER A 74 26.50 18.09 -15.19
N ASP A 75 27.18 17.59 -16.23
CA ASP A 75 27.60 16.18 -16.37
C ASP A 75 28.86 15.83 -15.55
N SER A 76 29.39 16.76 -14.76
CA SER A 76 30.58 16.53 -13.95
C SER A 76 30.29 15.53 -12.81
N ARG A 77 31.32 14.77 -12.41
CA ARG A 77 31.21 13.84 -11.28
C ARG A 77 30.78 14.54 -9.99
N GLY A 78 31.24 15.78 -9.77
CA GLY A 78 30.89 16.55 -8.58
C GLY A 78 29.40 16.95 -8.58
N ASP A 79 28.88 17.41 -9.71
CA ASP A 79 27.48 17.80 -9.84
C ASP A 79 26.54 16.59 -9.79
N TRP A 80 26.98 15.44 -10.32
CA TRP A 80 26.23 14.20 -10.19
C TRP A 80 26.01 13.81 -8.71
N TRP A 81 27.06 13.88 -7.89
CA TRP A 81 26.93 13.60 -6.45
C TRP A 81 26.09 14.64 -5.71
N ARG A 82 26.18 15.91 -6.10
CA ARG A 82 25.32 16.96 -5.54
C ARG A 82 23.84 16.71 -5.84
N MET A 83 23.53 16.40 -7.11
CA MET A 83 22.15 16.06 -7.49
C MET A 83 21.65 14.81 -6.79
N CYS A 84 22.49 13.79 -6.69
CA CYS A 84 22.18 12.57 -5.93
C CYS A 84 21.87 12.89 -4.47
N GLY A 85 22.67 13.73 -3.82
CA GLY A 85 22.44 14.19 -2.44
C GLY A 85 21.12 14.93 -2.26
N TRP A 86 20.77 15.85 -3.17
CA TRP A 86 19.50 16.58 -3.11
C TRP A 86 18.29 15.68 -3.33
N ALA A 87 18.35 14.78 -4.31
CA ALA A 87 17.28 13.83 -4.57
C ALA A 87 17.13 12.84 -3.40
N ALA A 88 18.22 12.29 -2.88
CA ALA A 88 18.19 11.42 -1.70
C ALA A 88 17.60 12.15 -0.49
N MET A 89 17.99 13.40 -0.23
CA MET A 89 17.44 14.21 0.85
C MET A 89 15.93 14.43 0.65
N THR A 90 15.46 14.68 -0.58
CA THR A 90 14.04 14.84 -0.87
C THR A 90 13.26 13.59 -0.47
N PHE A 91 13.70 12.42 -0.92
CA PHE A 91 12.96 11.18 -0.66
C PHE A 91 13.09 10.72 0.79
N LEU A 92 14.22 10.92 1.44
CA LEU A 92 14.36 10.66 2.87
C LEU A 92 13.43 11.54 3.71
N LEU A 93 13.42 12.85 3.47
CA LEU A 93 12.53 13.77 4.18
C LEU A 93 11.05 13.46 3.92
N TRP A 94 10.68 13.14 2.67
CA TRP A 94 9.33 12.72 2.34
C TRP A 94 8.92 11.45 3.08
N ASN A 95 9.75 10.41 3.08
CA ASN A 95 9.49 9.18 3.82
C ASN A 95 9.31 9.50 5.31
N PHE A 96 10.26 10.18 5.96
CA PHE A 96 10.12 10.54 7.37
C PHE A 96 8.88 11.39 7.66
N ALA A 97 8.52 12.34 6.80
CA ALA A 97 7.34 13.17 6.98
C ALA A 97 6.01 12.38 6.88
N THR A 98 6.02 11.21 6.23
CA THR A 98 4.80 10.45 5.93
C THR A 98 4.68 9.14 6.71
N ILE A 99 5.79 8.46 7.04
CA ILE A 99 5.77 7.17 7.75
C ILE A 99 6.42 7.21 9.14
N TRP A 100 6.61 8.39 9.73
CA TRP A 100 7.18 8.55 11.07
C TRP A 100 6.49 7.70 12.14
N TRP A 101 5.20 7.45 11.98
CA TRP A 101 4.36 6.68 12.89
C TRP A 101 4.77 5.19 13.01
N VAL A 102 5.51 4.66 12.05
CA VAL A 102 6.11 3.31 12.14
C VAL A 102 7.03 3.19 13.36
N TRP A 103 7.54 4.32 13.86
CA TRP A 103 8.33 4.37 15.10
C TRP A 103 7.64 3.71 16.29
N ASN A 104 6.32 3.84 16.42
CA ASN A 104 5.57 3.30 17.55
C ASN A 104 5.60 1.76 17.59
N ALA A 105 5.58 1.10 16.44
CA ALA A 105 5.63 -0.36 16.35
C ALA A 105 7.04 -0.91 16.17
N ALA A 106 7.89 -0.18 15.44
CA ALA A 106 9.25 -0.64 15.09
C ALA A 106 10.18 0.55 14.87
N PRO A 107 10.86 1.07 15.90
CA PRO A 107 11.75 2.23 15.77
C PRO A 107 12.84 2.09 14.70
N ILE A 108 13.47 0.92 14.60
CA ILE A 108 14.47 0.63 13.55
C ILE A 108 13.79 0.52 12.18
N GLY A 109 12.54 0.06 12.14
CA GLY A 109 11.76 -0.11 10.92
C GLY A 109 11.57 1.17 10.13
N VAL A 110 11.32 2.32 10.79
CA VAL A 110 11.14 3.60 10.11
C VAL A 110 12.38 4.03 9.35
N PHE A 111 13.57 3.84 9.90
CA PHE A 111 14.83 4.16 9.21
C PHE A 111 15.07 3.24 8.03
N THR A 112 14.90 1.93 8.23
CA THR A 112 15.08 0.93 7.17
C THR A 112 14.10 1.17 6.02
N ALA A 113 12.82 1.34 6.31
CA ALA A 113 11.80 1.62 5.30
C ALA A 113 12.08 2.93 4.54
N SER A 114 12.50 3.99 5.27
CA SER A 114 12.83 5.29 4.66
C SER A 114 14.05 5.21 3.75
N ILE A 115 15.11 4.52 4.14
CA ILE A 115 16.32 4.38 3.33
C ILE A 115 16.04 3.54 2.09
N VAL A 116 15.41 2.37 2.27
CA VAL A 116 15.10 1.46 1.16
C VAL A 116 14.12 2.07 0.18
N GLY A 117 13.01 2.66 0.67
CA GLY A 117 12.03 3.34 -0.17
C GLY A 117 12.66 4.51 -0.96
N SER A 118 13.49 5.33 -0.28
CA SER A 118 14.20 6.43 -0.94
C SER A 118 15.16 5.96 -2.04
N PHE A 119 15.83 4.82 -1.85
CA PHE A 119 16.71 4.25 -2.86
C PHE A 119 15.96 3.91 -4.16
N TYR A 120 14.78 3.27 -4.06
CA TYR A 120 13.96 2.95 -5.23
C TYR A 120 13.53 4.21 -6.00
N ASN A 121 13.07 5.24 -5.29
CA ASN A 121 12.67 6.51 -5.89
C ASN A 121 13.85 7.27 -6.53
N LEU A 122 15.02 7.19 -5.90
CA LEU A 122 16.25 7.81 -6.39
C LEU A 122 16.67 7.26 -7.76
N CYS A 123 16.47 5.95 -8.01
CA CYS A 123 16.87 5.31 -9.26
C CYS A 123 16.28 6.00 -10.50
N GLY A 124 14.98 6.33 -10.49
CA GLY A 124 14.31 7.00 -11.60
C GLY A 124 14.86 8.40 -11.86
N VAL A 125 15.00 9.22 -10.81
CA VAL A 125 15.50 10.60 -10.93
C VAL A 125 16.96 10.64 -11.38
N MET A 126 17.80 9.75 -10.87
CA MET A 126 19.21 9.70 -11.25
C MET A 126 19.40 9.14 -12.67
N ALA A 127 18.55 8.20 -13.10
CA ALA A 127 18.52 7.76 -14.49
C ALA A 127 18.19 8.91 -15.44
N TYR A 128 17.18 9.74 -15.09
CA TYR A 128 16.87 10.96 -15.83
C TYR A 128 18.06 11.92 -15.85
N HIS A 129 18.60 12.29 -14.70
CA HIS A 129 19.72 13.25 -14.60
C HIS A 129 20.91 12.80 -15.45
N TYR A 130 21.29 11.53 -15.35
CA TYR A 130 22.40 10.96 -16.11
C TYR A 130 22.16 10.98 -17.61
N THR A 131 20.96 10.59 -18.04
CA THR A 131 20.63 10.42 -19.45
C THR A 131 20.34 11.74 -20.15
N SER A 132 19.68 12.69 -19.48
CA SER A 132 19.29 13.99 -20.05
C SER A 132 20.49 14.84 -20.51
N LYS A 133 21.68 14.58 -19.97
CA LYS A 133 22.94 15.24 -20.33
C LYS A 133 23.67 14.53 -21.48
N ARG A 134 23.28 13.31 -21.85
CA ARG A 134 24.04 12.41 -22.73
C ARG A 134 23.28 11.86 -23.92
N ALA A 135 21.97 11.99 -23.92
CA ALA A 135 21.08 11.41 -24.94
C ALA A 135 19.87 12.33 -25.20
N PRO A 136 19.04 12.05 -26.22
CA PRO A 136 17.82 12.81 -26.47
C PRO A 136 16.90 12.83 -25.25
N ARG A 137 16.27 13.96 -24.97
CA ARG A 137 15.38 14.15 -23.81
C ARG A 137 14.23 13.16 -23.74
N ALA A 138 13.66 12.80 -24.89
CA ALA A 138 12.61 11.78 -24.94
C ALA A 138 13.05 10.47 -24.26
N LEU A 139 14.28 10.01 -24.53
CA LEU A 139 14.85 8.84 -23.87
C LEU A 139 15.05 9.05 -22.37
N ALA A 140 15.48 10.24 -21.94
CA ALA A 140 15.64 10.54 -20.53
C ALA A 140 14.30 10.50 -19.76
N TYR A 141 13.23 11.04 -20.35
CA TYR A 141 11.88 10.95 -19.78
C TYR A 141 11.35 9.53 -19.77
N THR A 142 11.56 8.77 -20.83
CA THR A 142 11.21 7.34 -20.86
C THR A 142 11.89 6.61 -19.72
N LEU A 143 13.19 6.81 -19.51
CA LEU A 143 13.93 6.17 -18.43
C LEU A 143 13.50 6.64 -17.04
N LEU A 144 13.17 7.94 -16.85
CA LEU A 144 12.58 8.41 -15.59
C LEU A 144 11.32 7.61 -15.23
N VAL A 145 10.36 7.58 -16.17
CA VAL A 145 9.05 6.99 -15.95
C VAL A 145 9.15 5.48 -15.78
N THR A 146 9.87 4.81 -16.67
CA THR A 146 9.87 3.35 -16.72
C THR A 146 10.77 2.73 -15.65
N ILE A 147 11.90 3.33 -15.30
CA ILE A 147 12.73 2.87 -14.18
C ILE A 147 12.00 3.11 -12.85
N TRP A 148 11.33 4.26 -12.68
CA TRP A 148 10.55 4.49 -11.47
C TRP A 148 9.46 3.42 -11.28
N LEU A 149 8.64 3.17 -12.29
CA LEU A 149 7.59 2.14 -12.23
C LEU A 149 8.18 0.74 -12.01
N ALA A 150 9.29 0.42 -12.67
CA ALA A 150 9.96 -0.86 -12.49
C ALA A 150 10.47 -1.05 -11.05
N THR A 151 11.05 0.01 -10.47
CA THR A 151 11.54 -0.03 -9.08
C THR A 151 10.41 -0.03 -8.06
N GLU A 152 9.31 0.72 -8.26
CA GLU A 152 8.11 0.61 -7.44
C GLU A 152 7.54 -0.82 -7.46
N TRP A 153 7.46 -1.42 -8.65
CA TRP A 153 6.95 -2.79 -8.79
C TRP A 153 7.87 -3.81 -8.12
N ALA A 154 9.18 -3.69 -8.31
CA ALA A 154 10.17 -4.53 -7.63
C ALA A 154 10.04 -4.41 -6.09
N TYR A 155 9.84 -3.19 -5.58
CA TYR A 155 9.65 -2.93 -4.15
C TYR A 155 8.33 -3.51 -3.62
N ASN A 156 7.24 -3.39 -4.39
CA ASN A 156 5.93 -3.94 -4.05
C ASN A 156 5.91 -5.48 -4.09
N SER A 157 6.69 -6.08 -4.99
CA SER A 157 6.70 -7.53 -5.23
C SER A 157 7.79 -8.28 -4.43
N ALA A 158 8.69 -7.55 -3.78
CA ALA A 158 9.77 -8.17 -3.01
C ALA A 158 9.21 -8.98 -1.83
N GLU A 159 9.80 -10.14 -1.57
CA GLU A 159 9.49 -10.96 -0.39
C GLU A 159 10.22 -10.46 0.85
N VAL A 160 11.33 -9.75 0.66
CA VAL A 160 12.19 -9.25 1.71
C VAL A 160 12.42 -7.76 1.52
N MET A 161 12.38 -6.99 2.62
CA MET A 161 12.56 -5.54 2.61
C MET A 161 11.54 -4.78 1.76
N THR A 162 10.28 -5.20 1.81
CA THR A 162 9.15 -4.51 1.19
C THR A 162 8.37 -3.69 2.23
N PHE A 163 8.04 -2.45 1.88
CA PHE A 163 7.16 -1.58 2.65
C PHE A 163 6.45 -0.60 1.69
N PRO A 164 5.49 -1.09 0.88
CA PRO A 164 4.97 -0.35 -0.27
C PRO A 164 3.93 0.73 0.08
N TRP A 165 4.06 1.39 1.22
CA TRP A 165 3.11 2.41 1.67
C TRP A 165 3.12 3.67 0.81
N LEU A 166 4.27 4.03 0.24
CA LEU A 166 4.48 5.29 -0.46
C LEU A 166 4.61 5.13 -1.98
N LEU A 167 3.99 4.11 -2.58
CA LEU A 167 3.86 4.05 -4.04
C LEU A 167 3.00 5.23 -4.51
N LEU A 168 3.42 5.95 -5.55
CA LEU A 168 2.75 7.19 -5.95
C LEU A 168 1.25 7.05 -6.18
N GLY A 169 0.81 5.90 -6.74
CA GLY A 169 -0.61 5.63 -6.94
C GLY A 169 -1.43 5.52 -5.65
N HIS A 170 -0.83 5.15 -4.53
CA HIS A 170 -1.50 5.11 -3.23
C HIS A 170 -1.91 6.49 -2.72
N GLY A 171 -1.21 7.54 -3.11
CA GLY A 171 -1.52 8.90 -2.65
C GLY A 171 -2.89 9.44 -3.10
N PHE A 172 -3.61 8.71 -3.97
CA PHE A 172 -4.97 9.05 -4.38
C PHE A 172 -6.07 8.37 -3.55
N SER A 173 -5.74 7.70 -2.47
CA SER A 173 -6.70 6.96 -1.65
C SER A 173 -7.85 7.81 -1.10
N ASN A 174 -7.65 9.13 -0.92
CA ASN A 174 -8.70 10.08 -0.56
C ASN A 174 -9.39 10.72 -1.77
N ASN A 175 -8.97 10.41 -2.98
CA ASN A 175 -9.51 10.98 -4.23
C ASN A 175 -10.10 9.89 -5.11
N THR A 176 -10.91 8.99 -4.52
CA THR A 176 -11.48 7.80 -5.19
C THR A 176 -12.24 8.13 -6.46
N MET A 177 -12.99 9.25 -6.49
CA MET A 177 -13.69 9.72 -7.69
C MET A 177 -12.76 10.08 -8.85
N ALA A 178 -11.47 10.39 -8.60
CA ALA A 178 -10.51 10.76 -9.63
C ALA A 178 -9.74 9.58 -10.22
N VAL A 179 -9.90 8.36 -9.66
CA VAL A 179 -9.09 7.19 -10.00
C VAL A 179 -9.91 5.92 -10.26
N GLN A 180 -11.17 6.04 -10.67
CA GLN A 180 -12.04 4.89 -10.97
C GLN A 180 -11.44 3.95 -12.05
N TRP A 181 -10.63 4.49 -12.96
CA TRP A 181 -9.89 3.72 -13.96
C TRP A 181 -8.80 2.81 -13.40
N TYR A 182 -8.59 2.79 -12.05
CA TYR A 182 -7.75 1.76 -11.42
C TYR A 182 -8.31 0.34 -11.63
N GLU A 183 -9.59 0.18 -11.92
CA GLU A 183 -10.16 -1.10 -12.34
C GLU A 183 -9.49 -1.69 -13.60
N TYR A 184 -8.80 -0.84 -14.40
CA TYR A 184 -8.02 -1.26 -15.57
C TYR A 184 -6.52 -1.36 -15.27
N THR A 185 -5.97 -0.46 -14.48
CA THR A 185 -4.51 -0.24 -14.38
C THR A 185 -3.91 -0.53 -13.02
N GLY A 186 -4.74 -0.63 -11.99
CA GLY A 186 -4.31 -0.60 -10.60
C GLY A 186 -3.58 0.70 -10.24
N ILE A 187 -2.97 0.72 -9.06
CA ILE A 187 -2.21 1.88 -8.56
C ILE A 187 -1.03 2.25 -9.45
N PHE A 188 -0.43 1.32 -10.20
CA PHE A 188 0.69 1.64 -11.09
C PHE A 188 0.28 2.54 -12.25
N GLY A 189 -1.00 2.54 -12.65
CA GLY A 189 -1.55 3.56 -13.53
C GLY A 189 -1.51 4.95 -12.89
N GLY A 190 -1.81 5.05 -11.59
CA GLY A 190 -1.69 6.28 -10.81
C GLY A 190 -0.26 6.79 -10.74
N SER A 191 0.70 5.91 -10.46
CA SER A 191 2.12 6.25 -10.51
C SER A 191 2.54 6.74 -11.90
N LEU A 192 2.10 6.07 -12.97
CA LEU A 192 2.34 6.49 -14.36
C LEU A 192 1.75 7.89 -14.61
N TRP A 193 0.52 8.14 -14.17
CA TRP A 193 -0.14 9.44 -14.31
C TRP A 193 0.64 10.55 -13.62
N VAL A 194 1.08 10.35 -12.38
CA VAL A 194 1.93 11.30 -11.63
C VAL A 194 3.21 11.60 -12.41
N LEU A 195 3.93 10.58 -12.84
CA LEU A 195 5.21 10.73 -13.53
C LEU A 195 5.04 11.46 -14.87
N CYS A 196 4.06 11.08 -15.68
CA CYS A 196 3.78 11.73 -16.96
C CYS A 196 3.35 13.20 -16.79
N SER A 197 2.53 13.50 -15.76
CA SER A 197 2.11 14.86 -15.45
C SER A 197 3.29 15.75 -15.05
N ASN A 198 4.18 15.24 -14.21
CA ASN A 198 5.39 15.97 -13.80
C ASN A 198 6.30 16.27 -15.00
N VAL A 199 6.53 15.29 -15.90
CA VAL A 199 7.30 15.49 -17.12
C VAL A 199 6.65 16.55 -18.02
N ALA A 200 5.34 16.49 -18.22
CA ALA A 200 4.61 17.40 -19.08
C ALA A 200 4.63 18.85 -18.53
N ILE A 201 4.38 19.02 -17.23
CA ILE A 201 4.45 20.32 -16.55
C ILE A 201 5.88 20.88 -16.63
N PHE A 202 6.88 20.05 -16.35
CA PHE A 202 8.28 20.46 -16.45
C PHE A 202 8.64 20.91 -17.89
N GLU A 203 8.23 20.16 -18.93
CA GLU A 203 8.45 20.55 -20.33
C GLU A 203 7.74 21.86 -20.71
N THR A 204 6.57 22.10 -20.15
CA THR A 204 5.86 23.37 -20.31
C THR A 204 6.67 24.54 -19.75
N LEU A 205 7.15 24.41 -18.51
CA LEU A 205 7.97 25.44 -17.86
C LEU A 205 9.29 25.67 -18.59
N ARG A 206 9.92 24.60 -19.07
CA ARG A 206 11.20 24.66 -19.77
C ARG A 206 11.09 25.31 -21.15
N THR A 207 10.02 25.03 -21.90
CA THR A 207 9.90 25.45 -23.29
C THR A 207 9.04 26.70 -23.48
N SER A 208 8.18 27.01 -22.51
CA SER A 208 7.16 28.09 -22.57
C SER A 208 6.27 28.01 -23.82
N LYS A 209 6.07 26.79 -24.40
CA LYS A 209 5.27 26.56 -25.59
C LYS A 209 3.84 26.24 -25.24
N LEU A 210 2.87 26.96 -25.85
CA LEU A 210 1.44 26.71 -25.66
C LEU A 210 1.04 25.24 -25.93
N SER A 211 1.61 24.61 -26.96
CA SER A 211 1.33 23.20 -27.26
C SER A 211 1.72 22.25 -26.12
N ARG A 212 2.79 22.56 -25.38
CA ARG A 212 3.20 21.78 -24.20
C ARG A 212 2.28 22.03 -23.00
N ALA A 213 1.85 23.28 -22.83
CA ALA A 213 0.86 23.61 -21.80
C ALA A 213 -0.48 22.87 -22.05
N VAL A 214 -0.96 22.86 -23.28
CA VAL A 214 -2.17 22.09 -23.66
C VAL A 214 -1.96 20.61 -23.40
N LEU A 215 -0.82 20.03 -23.79
CA LEU A 215 -0.53 18.62 -23.52
C LEU A 215 -0.52 18.32 -22.00
N SER A 216 0.03 19.20 -21.19
CA SER A 216 0.03 19.04 -19.72
C SER A 216 -1.39 19.04 -19.17
N ILE A 217 -2.25 19.95 -19.64
CA ILE A 217 -3.66 20.00 -19.25
C ILE A 217 -4.38 18.71 -19.64
N VAL A 218 -4.17 18.22 -20.86
CA VAL A 218 -4.76 16.97 -21.36
C VAL A 218 -4.34 15.79 -20.47
N ILE A 219 -3.04 15.64 -20.18
CA ILE A 219 -2.52 14.55 -19.34
C ILE A 219 -3.11 14.60 -17.93
N VAL A 220 -3.31 15.79 -17.36
CA VAL A 220 -3.87 15.95 -16.02
C VAL A 220 -5.39 15.74 -16.02
N VAL A 221 -6.10 16.31 -16.98
CA VAL A 221 -7.58 16.43 -16.93
C VAL A 221 -8.29 15.22 -17.53
N VAL A 222 -7.77 14.64 -18.62
CA VAL A 222 -8.46 13.51 -19.28
C VAL A 222 -8.65 12.30 -18.37
N PRO A 223 -7.65 11.85 -17.57
CA PRO A 223 -7.88 10.74 -16.63
C PRO A 223 -8.97 11.06 -15.59
N ILE A 224 -9.09 12.32 -15.15
CA ILE A 224 -10.17 12.74 -14.22
C ILE A 224 -11.52 12.63 -14.92
N ILE A 225 -11.66 13.10 -16.15
CA ILE A 225 -12.92 13.00 -16.92
C ILE A 225 -13.32 11.54 -17.11
N VAL A 226 -12.38 10.69 -17.51
CA VAL A 226 -12.63 9.25 -17.66
C VAL A 226 -13.06 8.65 -16.33
N SER A 227 -12.39 9.00 -15.24
CA SER A 227 -12.74 8.52 -13.90
C SER A 227 -14.17 8.92 -13.50
N LEU A 228 -14.52 10.17 -13.68
CA LEU A 228 -15.87 10.65 -13.37
C LEU A 228 -16.94 9.96 -14.23
N SER A 229 -16.64 9.68 -15.51
CA SER A 229 -17.55 8.92 -16.38
C SER A 229 -17.76 7.49 -15.88
N LEU A 230 -16.70 6.82 -15.43
CA LEU A 230 -16.78 5.47 -14.82
C LEU A 230 -17.52 5.50 -13.47
N TYR A 231 -17.31 6.56 -12.67
CA TYR A 231 -17.94 6.72 -11.38
C TYR A 231 -19.47 6.87 -11.50
N TRP A 232 -19.94 7.71 -12.42
CA TRP A 232 -21.39 7.93 -12.64
C TRP A 232 -22.04 6.85 -13.49
N GLY A 233 -21.27 6.15 -14.32
CA GLY A 233 -21.75 5.02 -15.12
C GLY A 233 -21.75 3.68 -14.37
N TYR A 234 -21.39 3.67 -13.08
CA TYR A 234 -21.41 2.45 -12.28
C TYR A 234 -22.84 2.01 -11.96
N GLU A 235 -23.16 0.76 -12.24
CA GLU A 235 -24.45 0.14 -11.94
C GLU A 235 -24.25 -0.90 -10.81
N PRO A 236 -24.87 -0.69 -9.61
CA PRO A 236 -24.83 -1.66 -8.52
C PRO A 236 -25.61 -2.93 -8.90
N THR A 237 -25.22 -4.06 -8.29
CA THR A 237 -25.98 -5.31 -8.40
C THR A 237 -27.08 -5.36 -7.34
N GLU A 238 -28.12 -6.16 -7.59
CA GLU A 238 -29.19 -6.41 -6.62
C GLU A 238 -28.79 -7.51 -5.60
N LEU A 239 -27.76 -8.29 -5.89
CA LEU A 239 -27.30 -9.35 -4.99
C LEU A 239 -26.47 -8.74 -3.86
N THR A 240 -26.92 -8.96 -2.62
CA THR A 240 -26.26 -8.45 -1.42
C THR A 240 -26.10 -9.52 -0.36
N ALA A 241 -25.17 -9.29 0.57
CA ALA A 241 -25.05 -10.06 1.80
C ALA A 241 -25.09 -9.09 3.00
N LYS A 242 -25.83 -9.48 4.02
CA LYS A 242 -25.85 -8.73 5.28
C LYS A 242 -24.64 -9.10 6.13
N VAL A 243 -23.75 -8.14 6.34
CA VAL A 243 -22.47 -8.34 7.04
C VAL A 243 -22.37 -7.41 8.23
N ALA A 244 -21.90 -7.92 9.36
CA ALA A 244 -21.55 -7.12 10.53
C ALA A 244 -20.04 -7.08 10.74
N VAL A 245 -19.52 -5.94 11.18
CA VAL A 245 -18.14 -5.77 11.61
C VAL A 245 -18.10 -5.40 13.08
N VAL A 246 -17.27 -6.07 13.85
CA VAL A 246 -17.14 -5.92 15.30
C VAL A 246 -15.81 -5.23 15.62
N GLN A 247 -15.84 -4.16 16.41
CA GLN A 247 -14.66 -3.48 16.92
C GLN A 247 -14.64 -3.59 18.45
N PRO A 248 -13.90 -4.55 19.03
CA PRO A 248 -13.90 -4.75 20.47
C PRO A 248 -13.04 -3.74 21.24
N ASN A 249 -12.14 -3.07 20.55
CA ASN A 249 -11.20 -2.10 21.12
C ASN A 249 -10.46 -2.64 22.36
N VAL A 250 -9.82 -3.78 22.18
CA VAL A 250 -8.97 -4.41 23.21
C VAL A 250 -7.51 -3.99 22.97
N PRO A 251 -6.78 -3.50 24.00
CA PRO A 251 -5.39 -3.12 23.81
C PRO A 251 -4.55 -4.25 23.21
N CYS A 252 -3.70 -3.94 22.25
CA CYS A 252 -2.91 -4.95 21.54
C CYS A 252 -1.72 -5.47 22.37
N TYR A 253 -1.20 -4.66 23.29
CA TYR A 253 -0.15 -5.06 24.22
C TYR A 253 -0.71 -5.69 25.48
N GLU A 254 -0.10 -6.78 25.94
CA GLU A 254 -0.57 -7.51 27.13
C GLU A 254 -0.50 -6.65 28.38
N GLU A 255 0.56 -5.86 28.53
CA GLU A 255 0.75 -4.95 29.66
C GLU A 255 -0.40 -3.95 29.76
N GLU A 256 -0.80 -3.33 28.66
CA GLU A 256 -1.93 -2.39 28.60
C GLU A 256 -3.26 -3.09 28.94
N ARG A 257 -3.47 -4.33 28.43
CA ARG A 257 -4.66 -5.11 28.78
C ARG A 257 -4.77 -5.39 30.27
N LEU A 258 -3.64 -5.74 30.90
CA LEU A 258 -3.59 -6.02 32.34
C LEU A 258 -3.79 -4.74 33.16
N GLU A 259 -3.24 -3.61 32.72
CA GLU A 259 -3.46 -2.30 33.35
C GLU A 259 -4.94 -1.87 33.29
N GLU A 260 -5.64 -2.15 32.21
CA GLU A 260 -7.08 -1.92 32.06
C GLU A 260 -7.94 -2.99 32.75
N GLY A 261 -7.32 -4.03 33.33
CA GLY A 261 -8.03 -5.13 33.99
C GLY A 261 -8.68 -6.14 33.02
N ILE A 262 -8.31 -6.10 31.74
CA ILE A 262 -8.83 -7.02 30.71
C ILE A 262 -7.95 -8.28 30.68
N ILE A 263 -8.27 -9.25 31.54
CA ILE A 263 -7.58 -10.55 31.56
C ILE A 263 -8.14 -11.48 30.48
N ASP A 264 -9.46 -11.45 30.30
CA ASP A 264 -10.19 -12.24 29.29
C ASP A 264 -11.14 -11.31 28.51
N PRO A 265 -10.90 -11.06 27.22
CA PRO A 265 -11.80 -10.26 26.40
C PRO A 265 -13.04 -11.01 25.88
N SER A 266 -13.23 -12.30 26.21
CA SER A 266 -14.41 -13.08 25.76
C SER A 266 -15.74 -12.41 26.10
N PRO A 267 -15.97 -11.85 27.31
CA PRO A 267 -17.23 -11.19 27.62
C PRO A 267 -17.52 -9.99 26.70
N ILE A 268 -16.47 -9.23 26.33
CA ILE A 268 -16.59 -8.08 25.41
C ILE A 268 -17.06 -8.57 24.02
N LEU A 269 -16.46 -9.65 23.51
CA LEU A 269 -16.84 -10.19 22.22
C LEU A 269 -18.27 -10.74 22.22
N VAL A 270 -18.67 -11.47 23.29
CA VAL A 270 -20.03 -11.99 23.42
C VAL A 270 -21.05 -10.86 23.45
N GLU A 271 -20.83 -9.82 24.27
CA GLU A 271 -21.70 -8.63 24.36
C GLU A 271 -21.88 -7.97 22.98
N LEU A 272 -20.80 -7.75 22.24
CA LEU A 272 -20.86 -7.14 20.92
C LEU A 272 -21.56 -8.05 19.88
N ILE A 273 -21.37 -9.36 19.96
CA ILE A 273 -22.06 -10.29 19.06
C ILE A 273 -23.57 -10.32 19.39
N GLU A 274 -23.98 -10.08 20.64
CA GLU A 274 -25.38 -9.93 21.01
C GLU A 274 -26.07 -8.72 20.36
N GLU A 275 -25.31 -7.66 20.03
CA GLU A 275 -25.82 -6.48 19.33
C GLU A 275 -26.03 -6.73 17.82
N VAL A 276 -25.44 -7.78 17.25
CA VAL A 276 -25.56 -8.08 15.83
C VAL A 276 -27.02 -8.36 15.47
N PRO A 277 -27.63 -7.74 14.46
CA PRO A 277 -29.01 -7.97 14.04
C PRO A 277 -29.24 -9.41 13.56
N ILE A 278 -30.42 -9.96 13.89
CA ILE A 278 -30.86 -11.26 13.38
C ILE A 278 -30.91 -11.24 11.84
N GLY A 279 -30.53 -12.34 11.21
CA GLY A 279 -30.48 -12.45 9.75
C GLY A 279 -29.19 -11.92 9.13
N THR A 280 -28.20 -11.54 9.95
CA THR A 280 -26.85 -11.29 9.48
C THR A 280 -26.19 -12.59 9.01
N GLN A 281 -25.58 -12.58 7.82
CA GLN A 281 -24.97 -13.78 7.22
C GLN A 281 -23.52 -13.97 7.68
N PHE A 282 -22.76 -12.87 7.76
CA PHE A 282 -21.37 -12.91 8.22
C PHE A 282 -21.13 -11.89 9.32
N VAL A 283 -20.37 -12.29 10.33
CA VAL A 283 -19.87 -11.41 11.39
C VAL A 283 -18.35 -11.47 11.39
N LEU A 284 -17.70 -10.32 11.20
CA LEU A 284 -16.26 -10.19 11.17
C LEU A 284 -15.74 -9.81 12.55
N LEU A 285 -14.94 -10.66 13.13
CA LEU A 285 -14.10 -10.38 14.30
C LEU A 285 -12.69 -10.01 13.82
N PRO A 286 -12.01 -9.05 14.46
CA PRO A 286 -10.73 -8.55 13.98
C PRO A 286 -9.60 -9.59 14.04
N GLU A 287 -8.45 -9.22 13.44
CA GLU A 287 -7.19 -9.95 13.52
C GLU A 287 -6.82 -10.25 14.98
N SER A 288 -6.38 -11.47 15.25
CA SER A 288 -5.96 -11.97 16.57
C SER A 288 -7.06 -12.00 17.65
N SER A 289 -8.33 -11.76 17.33
CA SER A 289 -9.41 -11.72 18.30
C SER A 289 -9.51 -13.00 19.15
N LEU A 290 -9.35 -14.17 18.55
CA LEU A 290 -9.35 -15.45 19.25
C LEU A 290 -8.03 -15.74 19.98
N ALA A 291 -6.91 -15.22 19.49
CA ALA A 291 -5.62 -15.42 20.13
C ALA A 291 -5.51 -14.72 21.50
N TYR A 292 -6.31 -13.68 21.72
CA TYR A 292 -6.37 -12.98 23.00
C TYR A 292 -7.24 -13.68 24.06
N LEU A 293 -7.99 -14.70 23.66
CA LEU A 293 -8.82 -15.47 24.59
C LEU A 293 -7.96 -16.50 25.34
N PRO A 294 -7.82 -16.42 26.68
CA PRO A 294 -6.96 -17.34 27.46
C PRO A 294 -7.33 -18.81 27.30
N ALA A 295 -8.61 -19.10 27.06
CA ALA A 295 -9.12 -20.45 26.87
C ALA A 295 -8.86 -20.98 25.44
N VAL A 296 -8.49 -20.12 24.48
CA VAL A 296 -8.24 -20.48 23.08
C VAL A 296 -6.75 -20.41 22.77
N GLY A 297 -6.15 -19.21 22.86
CA GLY A 297 -4.76 -18.97 22.54
C GLY A 297 -4.41 -19.36 21.10
N THR A 298 -3.55 -20.36 20.92
CA THR A 298 -3.17 -20.89 19.61
C THR A 298 -3.92 -22.17 19.30
N ILE A 299 -4.64 -22.21 18.19
CA ILE A 299 -5.45 -23.33 17.74
C ILE A 299 -4.60 -24.32 16.93
N GLU A 300 -4.47 -25.56 17.37
CA GLU A 300 -3.90 -26.63 16.55
C GLU A 300 -4.90 -27.07 15.47
N GLU A 301 -4.49 -26.97 14.19
CA GLU A 301 -5.39 -27.19 13.04
C GLU A 301 -6.00 -28.61 13.00
N SER A 302 -5.28 -29.60 13.48
CA SER A 302 -5.76 -30.97 13.57
C SER A 302 -6.78 -31.23 14.71
N GLN A 303 -6.92 -30.23 15.61
CA GLN A 303 -7.71 -30.35 16.83
C GLN A 303 -8.77 -29.25 16.98
N THR A 304 -9.21 -28.63 15.89
CA THR A 304 -10.18 -27.52 15.91
C THR A 304 -11.46 -27.83 16.68
N ARG A 305 -11.93 -29.08 16.63
CA ARG A 305 -13.12 -29.55 17.36
C ARG A 305 -13.02 -29.44 18.88
N TYR A 306 -11.81 -29.41 19.41
CA TYR A 306 -11.60 -29.18 20.85
C TYR A 306 -12.11 -27.82 21.29
N TYR A 307 -12.03 -26.83 20.40
CA TYR A 307 -12.43 -25.45 20.67
C TYR A 307 -13.91 -25.18 20.35
N ALA A 308 -14.63 -26.10 19.68
CA ALA A 308 -16.02 -25.90 19.26
C ALA A 308 -16.97 -25.45 20.39
N PRO A 309 -16.91 -25.99 21.63
CA PRO A 309 -17.76 -25.50 22.71
C PRO A 309 -17.55 -24.02 23.08
N LEU A 310 -16.30 -23.55 23.02
CA LEU A 310 -15.96 -22.14 23.30
C LEU A 310 -16.40 -21.25 22.14
N LEU A 311 -16.15 -21.66 20.91
CA LEU A 311 -16.53 -20.93 19.71
C LEU A 311 -18.05 -20.83 19.55
N ARG A 312 -18.78 -21.86 19.97
CA ARG A 312 -20.26 -21.86 20.06
C ARG A 312 -20.75 -20.80 21.07
N GLN A 313 -20.06 -20.62 22.19
CA GLN A 313 -20.41 -19.55 23.14
C GLN A 313 -20.27 -18.16 22.52
N LEU A 314 -19.22 -17.92 21.72
CA LEU A 314 -19.06 -16.67 20.96
C LEU A 314 -20.18 -16.49 19.92
N HIS A 315 -20.59 -17.57 19.26
CA HIS A 315 -21.69 -17.53 18.30
C HIS A 315 -23.05 -17.21 18.97
N ASN A 316 -23.23 -17.55 20.22
CA ASN A 316 -24.38 -17.23 21.07
C ASN A 316 -25.76 -17.60 20.46
N GLY A 317 -25.83 -18.69 19.69
CA GLY A 317 -27.09 -19.20 19.12
C GLY A 317 -27.78 -18.26 18.11
N ARG A 318 -27.04 -17.42 17.43
CA ARG A 318 -27.55 -16.37 16.50
C ARG A 318 -28.00 -16.89 15.12
N GLY A 319 -28.50 -18.11 15.03
CA GLY A 319 -28.98 -18.72 13.79
C GLY A 319 -27.87 -19.20 12.87
N ASP A 320 -28.04 -19.03 11.55
CA ASP A 320 -27.14 -19.57 10.54
C ASP A 320 -25.98 -18.62 10.18
N MET A 321 -25.73 -17.57 10.97
CA MET A 321 -24.63 -16.64 10.69
C MET A 321 -23.28 -17.35 10.76
N LYS A 322 -22.31 -16.94 9.95
CA LYS A 322 -20.93 -17.40 10.01
C LYS A 322 -20.04 -16.35 10.65
N LEU A 323 -19.13 -16.79 11.54
CA LEU A 323 -18.09 -15.92 12.08
C LEU A 323 -16.84 -16.00 11.22
N ILE A 324 -16.29 -14.85 10.82
CA ILE A 324 -14.93 -14.73 10.24
C ILE A 324 -14.05 -14.14 11.33
N ALA A 325 -13.19 -14.94 11.96
CA ALA A 325 -12.43 -14.53 13.14
C ALA A 325 -10.93 -14.67 12.95
N GLY A 326 -10.17 -13.65 13.41
CA GLY A 326 -8.71 -13.70 13.44
C GLY A 326 -8.19 -14.60 14.57
N ALA A 327 -7.26 -15.49 14.26
CA ALA A 327 -6.69 -16.46 15.18
C ALA A 327 -5.19 -16.67 14.97
N SER A 328 -4.50 -17.11 16.02
CA SER A 328 -3.22 -17.79 15.89
C SER A 328 -3.50 -19.28 15.69
N THR A 329 -2.94 -19.87 14.61
CA THR A 329 -3.05 -21.32 14.38
C THR A 329 -1.68 -21.98 14.35
N MET A 330 -1.65 -23.28 14.63
CA MET A 330 -0.45 -24.10 14.61
C MET A 330 -0.68 -25.32 13.73
N ARG A 331 0.24 -25.56 12.80
CA ARG A 331 0.28 -26.78 11.99
C ARG A 331 1.42 -27.66 12.46
N ASN A 332 1.08 -28.84 12.94
CA ASN A 332 2.03 -29.85 13.41
C ASN A 332 2.45 -30.76 12.23
N TYR A 333 3.74 -30.92 12.03
CA TYR A 333 4.34 -31.72 10.94
C TYR A 333 4.91 -33.06 11.41
N GLY A 334 4.79 -33.38 12.70
CA GLY A 334 5.43 -34.57 13.27
C GLY A 334 6.97 -34.48 13.26
N ASP A 335 7.65 -35.52 12.86
CA ASP A 335 9.11 -35.66 12.98
C ASP A 335 9.90 -34.97 11.85
N VAL A 336 9.24 -34.27 10.92
CA VAL A 336 9.89 -33.69 9.73
C VAL A 336 9.66 -32.19 9.67
N ALA A 337 10.73 -31.42 9.53
CA ALA A 337 10.62 -29.97 9.23
C ALA A 337 10.11 -29.78 7.79
N ALA A 338 8.81 -29.59 7.61
CA ALA A 338 8.17 -29.51 6.30
C ALA A 338 8.41 -28.16 5.59
N THR A 339 8.77 -27.11 6.33
CA THR A 339 8.97 -25.75 5.82
C THR A 339 10.29 -25.16 6.30
N GLU A 340 10.74 -24.07 5.67
CA GLU A 340 11.92 -23.33 6.15
C GLU A 340 11.64 -22.59 7.48
N THR A 341 10.38 -22.39 7.86
CA THR A 341 9.96 -21.71 9.09
C THR A 341 9.67 -22.65 10.24
N ALA A 342 9.61 -23.95 9.97
CA ALA A 342 9.30 -24.96 10.97
C ALA A 342 10.23 -24.88 12.19
N ARG A 343 9.63 -24.92 13.38
CA ARG A 343 10.28 -24.89 14.69
C ARG A 343 10.22 -26.28 15.30
N GLU A 344 11.25 -26.65 16.02
CA GLU A 344 11.26 -27.88 16.81
C GLU A 344 10.63 -27.61 18.19
N SER A 345 9.62 -28.41 18.52
CA SER A 345 9.00 -28.39 19.85
C SER A 345 9.91 -29.09 20.87
N GLN A 346 9.79 -28.73 22.13
CA GLN A 346 10.44 -29.46 23.24
C GLN A 346 10.01 -30.96 23.32
N PHE A 347 8.94 -31.33 22.65
CA PHE A 347 8.43 -32.70 22.58
C PHE A 347 8.91 -33.47 21.35
N GLY A 348 9.80 -32.88 20.52
CA GLY A 348 10.44 -33.51 19.38
C GLY A 348 9.65 -33.48 18.07
N TYR A 349 8.55 -32.76 17.98
CA TYR A 349 7.84 -32.56 16.72
C TYR A 349 8.13 -31.16 16.13
N TYR A 350 8.00 -31.04 14.81
CA TYR A 350 8.13 -29.76 14.09
C TYR A 350 6.78 -29.11 13.86
N TYR A 351 6.72 -27.79 13.93
CA TYR A 351 5.49 -27.03 13.72
C TYR A 351 5.75 -25.63 13.18
N ASP A 352 4.76 -25.06 12.49
CA ASP A 352 4.68 -23.63 12.20
C ASP A 352 3.50 -22.99 12.94
N LEU A 353 3.68 -21.68 13.24
CA LEU A 353 2.63 -20.80 13.70
C LEU A 353 2.19 -19.91 12.56
N TYR A 354 0.90 -19.66 12.44
CA TYR A 354 0.30 -18.82 11.42
C TYR A 354 -0.60 -17.75 12.03
N ASN A 355 -0.61 -16.58 11.39
CA ASN A 355 -1.68 -15.60 11.54
C ASN A 355 -2.78 -15.98 10.56
N SER A 356 -3.99 -16.25 11.07
CA SER A 356 -5.05 -16.91 10.30
C SER A 356 -6.40 -16.23 10.45
N ALA A 357 -7.24 -16.39 9.43
CA ALA A 357 -8.67 -16.14 9.48
C ALA A 357 -9.41 -17.50 9.47
N LEU A 358 -10.39 -17.65 10.34
CA LEU A 358 -11.21 -18.85 10.46
C LEU A 358 -12.64 -18.54 10.03
N LEU A 359 -13.26 -19.45 9.27
CA LEU A 359 -14.71 -19.48 9.08
C LEU A 359 -15.30 -20.47 10.08
N ILE A 360 -16.20 -19.99 10.95
CA ILE A 360 -16.77 -20.74 12.05
C ILE A 360 -18.29 -20.74 11.92
N ASP A 361 -18.89 -21.91 12.03
CA ASP A 361 -20.35 -22.09 11.95
C ASP A 361 -21.07 -21.93 13.30
N ALA A 362 -22.40 -22.09 13.28
CA ALA A 362 -23.26 -21.97 14.44
C ALA A 362 -22.96 -23.00 15.54
N ASP A 363 -22.39 -24.13 15.17
CA ASP A 363 -22.00 -25.19 16.10
C ASP A 363 -20.61 -24.99 16.70
N GLY A 364 -19.90 -23.91 16.27
CA GLY A 364 -18.54 -23.61 16.69
C GLY A 364 -17.49 -24.43 15.94
N GLU A 365 -17.89 -25.17 14.90
CA GLU A 365 -16.96 -25.92 14.07
C GLU A 365 -16.22 -24.98 13.12
N VAL A 366 -14.91 -25.17 12.99
CA VAL A 366 -14.07 -24.43 12.04
C VAL A 366 -14.17 -25.11 10.68
N GLU A 367 -14.88 -24.48 9.75
CA GLU A 367 -15.11 -25.02 8.41
C GLU A 367 -13.93 -24.79 7.47
N GLN A 368 -13.32 -23.59 7.52
CA GLN A 368 -12.22 -23.21 6.65
C GLN A 368 -11.18 -22.38 7.41
N ILE A 369 -9.92 -22.49 7.01
CA ILE A 369 -8.77 -21.76 7.58
C ILE A 369 -8.00 -21.11 6.45
N TYR A 370 -7.85 -19.78 6.50
CA TYR A 370 -6.97 -19.02 5.63
C TYR A 370 -5.76 -18.55 6.41
N HIS A 371 -4.55 -18.78 5.89
CA HIS A 371 -3.30 -18.29 6.47
C HIS A 371 -2.82 -17.02 5.74
N LYS A 372 -2.44 -16.03 6.50
CA LYS A 372 -1.87 -14.78 5.98
C LYS A 372 -0.69 -15.05 5.06
N GLN A 373 -0.70 -14.45 3.87
CA GLN A 373 0.34 -14.64 2.85
C GLN A 373 1.34 -13.47 2.83
N LYS A 374 0.88 -12.24 3.11
CA LYS A 374 1.73 -11.03 3.14
C LYS A 374 2.05 -10.66 4.59
N LEU A 375 3.16 -11.21 5.06
CA LEU A 375 3.64 -10.96 6.43
C LEU A 375 4.29 -9.58 6.56
N VAL A 376 4.16 -8.98 7.74
CA VAL A 376 4.82 -7.72 8.09
C VAL A 376 6.30 -7.98 8.36
N ILE A 377 7.16 -7.44 7.50
CA ILE A 377 8.61 -7.61 7.62
C ILE A 377 9.12 -6.93 8.90
N GLY A 378 9.91 -7.66 9.67
CA GLY A 378 10.47 -7.21 10.94
C GLY A 378 9.61 -7.53 12.16
N VAL A 379 8.34 -7.90 11.96
CA VAL A 379 7.42 -8.29 13.05
C VAL A 379 7.02 -9.76 12.89
N GLU A 380 6.39 -10.13 11.78
CA GLU A 380 5.91 -11.48 11.48
C GLU A 380 6.93 -12.29 10.66
N ALA A 381 7.82 -11.63 9.93
CA ALA A 381 8.86 -12.27 9.12
C ALA A 381 10.22 -11.61 9.35
N ILE A 382 11.25 -12.43 9.55
CA ILE A 382 12.64 -11.98 9.73
C ILE A 382 13.28 -11.81 8.34
N PRO A 383 13.70 -10.59 7.95
CA PRO A 383 14.41 -10.38 6.70
C PRO A 383 15.76 -11.11 6.70
N PHE A 384 16.15 -11.67 5.55
CA PHE A 384 17.43 -12.39 5.41
C PHE A 384 17.68 -13.48 6.47
N ARG A 385 16.66 -14.25 6.84
CA ARG A 385 16.72 -15.27 7.89
C ARG A 385 17.98 -16.14 7.84
N ARG A 386 18.41 -16.58 6.65
CA ARG A 386 19.63 -17.41 6.51
C ARG A 386 20.90 -16.73 7.03
N LEU A 387 20.97 -15.39 6.97
CA LEU A 387 22.08 -14.59 7.46
C LEU A 387 21.87 -14.17 8.93
N LEU A 388 20.63 -13.88 9.33
CA LEU A 388 20.30 -13.27 10.62
C LEU A 388 19.80 -14.26 11.67
N LYS A 389 19.66 -15.56 11.36
CA LYS A 389 19.16 -16.58 12.29
C LYS A 389 19.90 -16.64 13.63
N ASN A 390 21.16 -16.22 13.68
CA ASN A 390 21.97 -16.19 14.89
C ASN A 390 21.91 -14.84 15.64
N PHE A 391 21.27 -13.82 15.05
CA PHE A 391 21.04 -12.55 15.69
C PHE A 391 19.61 -12.55 16.24
N LYS A 392 19.47 -12.62 17.56
CA LYS A 392 18.20 -12.34 18.22
C LYS A 392 17.96 -10.82 18.13
N VAL A 393 17.39 -10.36 17.03
CA VAL A 393 16.94 -8.97 16.88
C VAL A 393 15.52 -8.95 17.40
N ASP A 394 15.33 -8.43 18.58
CA ASP A 394 14.02 -8.08 19.11
C ASP A 394 13.60 -6.76 18.44
N LEU A 395 12.67 -6.86 17.49
CA LEU A 395 12.16 -5.70 16.73
C LEU A 395 10.86 -5.14 17.34
N GLY A 396 10.48 -5.64 18.53
CA GLY A 396 9.22 -5.27 19.20
C GLY A 396 8.00 -5.89 18.50
N GLY A 397 7.16 -6.58 19.25
CA GLY A 397 5.96 -7.24 18.75
C GLY A 397 5.96 -8.74 19.04
N VAL A 398 4.96 -9.47 18.55
CA VAL A 398 4.89 -10.94 18.66
C VAL A 398 6.06 -11.52 17.87
N SER A 399 7.15 -11.74 18.56
CA SER A 399 8.44 -12.08 17.98
C SER A 399 8.42 -13.48 17.39
N GLY A 400 8.64 -13.57 16.12
CA GLY A 400 9.02 -14.82 15.52
C GLY A 400 8.65 -14.92 14.05
N GLN A 401 9.42 -15.73 13.35
CA GLN A 401 9.11 -16.11 11.98
C GLN A 401 7.81 -16.90 11.96
N LEU A 402 6.72 -16.34 11.42
CA LEU A 402 5.49 -17.07 11.14
C LEU A 402 5.63 -17.84 9.83
N GLY A 403 4.86 -18.93 9.68
CA GLY A 403 4.56 -19.52 8.40
C GLY A 403 3.62 -18.60 7.59
N TRP A 404 3.57 -18.79 6.28
CA TRP A 404 2.68 -18.05 5.38
C TRP A 404 1.83 -18.98 4.54
N GLY A 405 0.63 -18.50 4.16
CA GLY A 405 -0.27 -19.21 3.26
C GLY A 405 0.27 -19.25 1.83
N GLU A 406 -0.01 -20.34 1.12
CA GLU A 406 0.43 -20.52 -0.28
C GLU A 406 -0.67 -20.19 -1.28
N ARG A 407 -1.95 -20.22 -0.87
CA ARG A 407 -3.11 -20.10 -1.77
C ARG A 407 -4.13 -19.11 -1.23
N HIS A 408 -4.72 -18.36 -2.15
CA HIS A 408 -5.93 -17.62 -1.85
C HIS A 408 -7.07 -18.62 -1.61
N MET A 409 -7.94 -18.28 -0.68
CA MET A 409 -9.14 -19.05 -0.34
C MET A 409 -10.34 -18.12 -0.34
N VAL A 410 -11.51 -18.68 -0.55
CA VAL A 410 -12.78 -17.99 -0.46
C VAL A 410 -13.62 -18.68 0.60
N PHE A 411 -14.17 -17.93 1.53
CA PHE A 411 -15.09 -18.42 2.53
C PHE A 411 -16.51 -18.41 1.97
N GLU A 412 -17.20 -19.55 2.07
CA GLU A 412 -18.51 -19.73 1.46
C GLU A 412 -19.59 -19.90 2.55
N SER A 413 -20.71 -19.19 2.38
CA SER A 413 -21.91 -19.36 3.20
C SER A 413 -23.14 -19.16 2.35
N GLY A 414 -23.88 -20.25 2.10
CA GLY A 414 -24.96 -20.25 1.13
C GLY A 414 -24.45 -19.91 -0.27
N GLU A 415 -24.99 -18.86 -0.87
CA GLU A 415 -24.58 -18.39 -2.19
C GLU A 415 -23.46 -17.32 -2.15
N ALA A 416 -23.14 -16.76 -0.97
CA ALA A 416 -22.18 -15.67 -0.83
C ALA A 416 -20.74 -16.19 -0.64
N LYS A 417 -19.79 -15.57 -1.34
CA LYS A 417 -18.37 -15.92 -1.36
C LYS A 417 -17.51 -14.72 -0.95
N ILE A 418 -16.82 -14.84 0.19
CA ILE A 418 -16.06 -13.76 0.81
C ILE A 418 -14.56 -14.08 0.80
N GLY A 419 -13.74 -13.20 0.27
CA GLY A 419 -12.27 -13.29 0.34
C GLY A 419 -11.76 -12.79 1.69
N PRO A 420 -11.14 -13.63 2.55
CA PRO A 420 -10.66 -13.22 3.88
C PRO A 420 -9.24 -12.67 3.80
N ALA A 421 -9.08 -11.37 3.77
CA ALA A 421 -7.77 -10.71 3.83
C ALA A 421 -7.41 -10.30 5.26
N ILE A 422 -6.14 -10.37 5.61
CA ILE A 422 -5.67 -10.03 6.95
C ILE A 422 -4.75 -8.80 6.91
N CYS A 423 -5.22 -7.69 7.53
CA CYS A 423 -4.44 -6.50 7.89
C CYS A 423 -3.60 -5.93 6.72
N TYR A 424 -2.30 -6.12 6.78
CA TYR A 424 -1.29 -5.65 5.82
C TYR A 424 -1.52 -6.11 4.37
N GLU A 425 -2.27 -7.19 4.17
CA GLU A 425 -2.62 -7.70 2.83
C GLU A 425 -3.42 -6.69 2.00
N GLY A 426 -4.20 -5.83 2.67
CA GLY A 426 -4.94 -4.73 2.04
C GLY A 426 -4.08 -3.70 1.28
N LEU A 427 -2.77 -3.67 1.51
CA LEU A 427 -1.84 -2.84 0.75
C LEU A 427 -1.62 -3.33 -0.69
N TYR A 428 -1.73 -4.64 -0.92
CA TYR A 428 -1.29 -5.29 -2.16
C TYR A 428 -2.45 -5.55 -3.11
N GLY A 429 -2.62 -4.69 -4.13
CA GLY A 429 -3.72 -4.81 -5.09
C GLY A 429 -3.78 -6.16 -5.81
N ASN A 430 -2.63 -6.65 -6.31
CA ASN A 430 -2.62 -7.95 -6.99
C ASN A 430 -2.90 -9.14 -6.05
N HIS A 431 -2.61 -9.00 -4.75
CA HIS A 431 -2.98 -9.98 -3.74
C HIS A 431 -4.50 -9.97 -3.52
N MET A 432 -5.10 -8.79 -3.32
CA MET A 432 -6.56 -8.67 -3.16
C MET A 432 -7.30 -9.16 -4.41
N ALA A 433 -6.78 -8.88 -5.61
CA ALA A 433 -7.27 -9.43 -6.87
C ALA A 433 -7.17 -10.98 -6.92
N GLY A 434 -6.25 -11.57 -6.16
CA GLY A 434 -6.11 -13.01 -6.01
C GLY A 434 -7.36 -13.68 -5.46
N PHE A 435 -7.95 -13.13 -4.41
CA PHE A 435 -9.22 -13.64 -3.87
C PHE A 435 -10.36 -13.58 -4.90
N VAL A 436 -10.41 -12.51 -5.68
CA VAL A 436 -11.44 -12.34 -6.72
C VAL A 436 -11.23 -13.34 -7.87
N ARG A 437 -10.00 -13.66 -8.23
CA ARG A 437 -9.72 -14.72 -9.22
C ARG A 437 -10.15 -16.11 -8.74
N GLU A 438 -10.14 -16.34 -7.42
CA GLU A 438 -10.67 -17.57 -6.80
C GLU A 438 -12.19 -17.51 -6.57
N GLY A 439 -12.86 -16.46 -7.03
CA GLY A 439 -14.32 -16.33 -7.04
C GLY A 439 -14.91 -15.51 -5.88
N ALA A 440 -14.12 -14.73 -5.15
CA ALA A 440 -14.67 -13.85 -4.12
C ALA A 440 -15.58 -12.76 -4.73
N GLU A 441 -16.79 -12.64 -4.18
CA GLU A 441 -17.82 -11.68 -4.58
C GLU A 441 -17.78 -10.39 -3.74
N ALA A 442 -17.26 -10.49 -2.53
CA ALA A 442 -16.88 -9.39 -1.64
C ALA A 442 -15.62 -9.77 -0.85
N ILE A 443 -15.02 -8.81 -0.14
CA ILE A 443 -13.80 -9.05 0.62
C ILE A 443 -14.02 -8.65 2.08
N ALA A 444 -13.64 -9.54 3.00
CA ALA A 444 -13.53 -9.25 4.42
C ALA A 444 -12.07 -8.90 4.75
N VAL A 445 -11.84 -7.76 5.38
CA VAL A 445 -10.52 -7.37 5.89
C VAL A 445 -10.58 -7.37 7.40
N ILE A 446 -9.88 -8.29 8.03
CA ILE A 446 -9.72 -8.31 9.49
C ILE A 446 -8.36 -7.74 9.87
N SER A 447 -8.30 -6.83 10.84
CA SER A 447 -7.08 -6.07 11.14
C SER A 447 -6.92 -5.78 12.64
N ASN A 448 -5.68 -5.55 13.05
CA ASN A 448 -5.37 -4.97 14.34
C ASN A 448 -4.41 -3.79 14.14
N ASP A 449 -4.95 -2.57 14.17
CA ASP A 449 -4.19 -1.36 13.90
C ASP A 449 -3.61 -0.73 15.18
N GLY A 450 -3.86 -1.31 16.34
CA GLY A 450 -3.45 -0.79 17.66
C GLY A 450 -1.95 -0.57 17.81
N TRP A 451 -1.14 -1.32 17.06
CA TRP A 451 0.33 -1.25 17.11
C TRP A 451 0.92 0.14 16.80
N TRP A 452 0.20 0.99 16.08
CA TRP A 452 0.72 2.29 15.64
C TRP A 452 0.25 3.46 16.49
N GLY A 453 -0.61 3.22 17.48
CA GLY A 453 -1.26 4.28 18.22
C GLY A 453 -2.21 5.12 17.35
N ASN A 454 -2.81 6.16 17.89
CA ASN A 454 -3.67 7.07 17.13
C ASN A 454 -2.86 7.95 16.16
N THR A 455 -2.41 7.39 15.07
CA THR A 455 -1.54 8.02 14.08
C THR A 455 -2.13 7.92 12.66
N PRO A 456 -1.54 8.56 11.65
CA PRO A 456 -2.00 8.38 10.27
C PRO A 456 -1.95 6.94 9.75
N GLY A 457 -1.21 6.02 10.39
CA GLY A 457 -1.02 4.65 9.91
C GLY A 457 -2.33 3.90 9.71
N HIS A 458 -3.16 3.81 10.75
CA HIS A 458 -4.45 3.12 10.67
C HIS A 458 -5.41 3.76 9.67
N LYS A 459 -5.42 5.10 9.57
CA LYS A 459 -6.25 5.82 8.59
C LYS A 459 -5.85 5.47 7.16
N ARG A 460 -4.54 5.39 6.89
CA ARG A 460 -4.02 5.03 5.57
C ARG A 460 -4.32 3.59 5.20
N LEU A 461 -4.24 2.67 6.15
CA LEU A 461 -4.56 1.27 5.88
C LEU A 461 -6.04 1.10 5.48
N PHE A 462 -6.94 1.80 6.15
CA PHE A 462 -8.35 1.87 5.75
C PHE A 462 -8.52 2.51 4.36
N ASP A 463 -7.89 3.66 4.12
CA ASP A 463 -7.99 4.38 2.85
C ASP A 463 -7.46 3.55 1.66
N TYR A 464 -6.44 2.72 1.86
CA TYR A 464 -5.94 1.84 0.80
C TYR A 464 -6.93 0.74 0.43
N CYS A 465 -7.73 0.26 1.38
CA CYS A 465 -8.82 -0.66 1.07
C CYS A 465 -9.82 -0.02 0.07
N ARG A 466 -10.00 1.30 0.10
CA ARG A 466 -10.84 2.02 -0.88
C ARG A 466 -10.31 1.89 -2.31
N LEU A 467 -8.98 1.92 -2.48
CA LEU A 467 -8.37 1.68 -3.79
C LEU A 467 -8.51 0.21 -4.21
N ARG A 468 -8.40 -0.73 -3.28
CA ARG A 468 -8.62 -2.17 -3.54
C ARG A 468 -10.04 -2.43 -4.03
N ALA A 469 -11.02 -1.78 -3.40
CA ALA A 469 -12.42 -1.88 -3.82
C ALA A 469 -12.61 -1.42 -5.28
N ILE A 470 -11.98 -0.31 -5.69
CA ILE A 470 -12.02 0.17 -7.08
C ILE A 470 -11.32 -0.79 -8.04
N GLU A 471 -10.12 -1.25 -7.70
CA GLU A 471 -9.33 -2.15 -8.53
C GLU A 471 -10.05 -3.46 -8.84
N THR A 472 -10.75 -3.99 -7.86
CA THR A 472 -11.41 -5.30 -7.95
C THR A 472 -12.91 -5.21 -8.20
N ARG A 473 -13.52 -4.03 -8.08
CA ARG A 473 -14.98 -3.82 -8.07
C ARG A 473 -15.66 -4.75 -7.07
N ARG A 474 -15.10 -4.83 -5.85
CA ARG A 474 -15.66 -5.59 -4.74
C ARG A 474 -15.97 -4.68 -3.56
N SER A 475 -17.11 -4.92 -2.92
CA SER A 475 -17.36 -4.37 -1.59
C SER A 475 -16.34 -4.88 -0.61
N ILE A 476 -15.93 -4.04 0.35
CA ILE A 476 -15.02 -4.46 1.42
C ILE A 476 -15.70 -4.18 2.76
N ALA A 477 -15.88 -5.24 3.56
CA ALA A 477 -16.20 -5.13 4.97
C ALA A 477 -14.91 -5.19 5.77
N ARG A 478 -14.62 -4.18 6.60
CA ARG A 478 -13.39 -4.11 7.39
C ARG A 478 -13.71 -4.09 8.88
N SER A 479 -13.19 -5.08 9.61
CA SER A 479 -13.22 -5.16 11.07
C SER A 479 -11.81 -4.95 11.62
N ALA A 480 -11.63 -3.91 12.43
CA ALA A 480 -10.39 -3.62 13.13
C ALA A 480 -10.59 -3.82 14.64
N ASN A 481 -9.55 -4.30 15.33
CA ASN A 481 -9.61 -4.40 16.81
C ASN A 481 -9.63 -3.00 17.45
N THR A 482 -8.61 -2.21 17.16
CA THR A 482 -8.50 -0.78 17.45
C THR A 482 -8.10 -0.12 16.14
N GLY A 483 -8.81 0.89 15.67
CA GLY A 483 -8.55 1.44 14.35
C GLY A 483 -9.83 1.96 13.71
N ILE A 484 -10.03 1.68 12.42
CA ILE A 484 -11.24 2.06 11.70
C ILE A 484 -11.93 0.82 11.16
N SER A 485 -13.18 0.59 11.59
CA SER A 485 -14.07 -0.43 11.05
C SER A 485 -15.19 0.20 10.23
N GLY A 486 -15.64 -0.48 9.20
CA GLY A 486 -16.74 0.00 8.33
C GLY A 486 -16.78 -0.71 6.99
N PHE A 487 -17.59 -0.18 6.10
CA PHE A 487 -17.89 -0.76 4.81
C PHE A 487 -17.49 0.16 3.67
N ILE A 488 -17.00 -0.42 2.59
CA ILE A 488 -16.51 0.30 1.40
C ILE A 488 -17.19 -0.28 0.17
N SER A 489 -17.81 0.59 -0.63
CA SER A 489 -18.47 0.22 -1.88
C SER A 489 -17.45 -0.15 -2.97
N PRO A 490 -17.86 -0.84 -4.05
CA PRO A 490 -17.00 -1.11 -5.22
C PRO A 490 -16.46 0.15 -5.93
N ARG A 491 -17.01 1.34 -5.62
CA ARG A 491 -16.49 2.66 -6.05
C ARG A 491 -15.47 3.27 -5.08
N GLY A 492 -15.16 2.58 -3.98
CA GLY A 492 -14.24 3.07 -2.96
C GLY A 492 -14.83 4.12 -2.02
N GLU A 493 -16.17 4.22 -1.94
CA GLU A 493 -16.86 5.09 -1.01
C GLU A 493 -17.10 4.37 0.32
N VAL A 494 -17.11 5.10 1.40
CA VAL A 494 -17.55 4.56 2.71
C VAL A 494 -19.08 4.46 2.68
N ILE A 495 -19.59 3.29 3.03
CA ILE A 495 -21.02 3.00 3.15
C ILE A 495 -21.44 3.20 4.61
N GLY A 496 -22.48 3.96 4.86
CA GLY A 496 -22.99 4.20 6.20
C GLY A 496 -22.00 4.88 7.14
N GLU A 497 -22.06 4.50 8.41
CA GLU A 497 -21.14 4.96 9.45
C GLU A 497 -19.86 4.11 9.50
N ARG A 498 -18.86 4.60 10.23
CA ARG A 498 -17.66 3.83 10.55
C ARG A 498 -17.31 4.04 12.02
N LEU A 499 -16.75 3.02 12.65
CA LEU A 499 -16.14 3.14 13.97
C LEU A 499 -14.75 3.73 13.80
N GLU A 500 -14.47 4.75 14.58
CA GLU A 500 -13.19 5.45 14.58
C GLU A 500 -12.22 4.83 15.61
N TRP A 501 -11.03 5.38 15.67
CA TRP A 501 -10.02 4.99 16.64
C TRP A 501 -10.55 5.04 18.07
N ASN A 502 -10.30 3.98 18.83
CA ASN A 502 -10.67 3.85 20.25
C ASN A 502 -12.19 3.83 20.52
N GLU A 503 -13.00 3.53 19.49
CA GLU A 503 -14.42 3.26 19.66
C GLU A 503 -14.64 1.75 19.78
N ARG A 504 -15.69 1.36 20.52
CA ARG A 504 -16.17 -0.02 20.64
C ARG A 504 -17.58 -0.08 20.09
N GLY A 505 -17.88 -1.12 19.30
CA GLY A 505 -19.23 -1.28 18.76
C GLY A 505 -19.32 -2.27 17.62
N VAL A 506 -20.51 -2.32 17.04
CA VAL A 506 -20.89 -3.14 15.90
C VAL A 506 -21.53 -2.26 14.84
N LEU A 507 -21.13 -2.46 13.59
CA LEU A 507 -21.83 -1.89 12.44
C LEU A 507 -22.34 -3.02 11.55
N THR A 508 -23.48 -2.83 10.92
CA THR A 508 -24.07 -3.84 10.02
C THR A 508 -24.59 -3.15 8.77
N GLU A 509 -24.19 -3.66 7.61
CA GLU A 509 -24.61 -3.15 6.30
C GLU A 509 -24.90 -4.27 5.30
N GLU A 510 -25.69 -3.96 4.29
CA GLU A 510 -25.83 -4.79 3.09
C GLU A 510 -24.66 -4.49 2.16
N VAL A 511 -23.79 -5.47 1.95
CA VAL A 511 -22.67 -5.36 1.02
C VAL A 511 -23.04 -5.96 -0.33
N GLU A 512 -22.72 -5.24 -1.39
CA GLU A 512 -22.94 -5.67 -2.77
C GLU A 512 -22.02 -6.85 -3.11
N LEU A 513 -22.59 -7.92 -3.66
CA LEU A 513 -21.88 -9.09 -4.15
C LEU A 513 -21.76 -9.04 -5.68
N ARG A 514 -20.56 -9.25 -6.21
CA ARG A 514 -20.27 -9.21 -7.64
C ARG A 514 -19.41 -10.39 -8.07
N ASP A 515 -19.69 -10.91 -9.26
CA ASP A 515 -18.94 -12.01 -9.87
C ASP A 515 -18.12 -11.59 -11.10
N ASP A 516 -18.38 -10.40 -11.67
CA ASP A 516 -17.65 -9.85 -12.80
C ASP A 516 -16.17 -9.57 -12.45
N ILE A 517 -15.27 -9.74 -13.42
CA ILE A 517 -13.83 -9.59 -13.23
C ILE A 517 -13.33 -8.34 -13.94
N THR A 518 -12.70 -7.42 -13.19
CA THR A 518 -12.08 -6.22 -13.74
C THR A 518 -10.85 -6.57 -14.59
N PHE A 519 -10.47 -5.66 -15.49
CA PHE A 519 -9.25 -5.82 -16.28
C PHE A 519 -8.00 -5.93 -15.37
N TYR A 520 -7.96 -5.13 -14.29
CA TYR A 520 -6.88 -5.23 -13.31
C TYR A 520 -6.87 -6.59 -12.60
N THR A 521 -8.02 -7.09 -12.19
CA THR A 521 -8.12 -8.42 -11.56
C THR A 521 -7.57 -9.50 -12.49
N MET A 522 -7.87 -9.43 -13.78
CA MET A 522 -7.41 -10.41 -14.77
C MET A 522 -5.91 -10.34 -15.01
N TYR A 523 -5.34 -9.14 -15.16
CA TYR A 523 -3.97 -8.96 -15.63
C TYR A 523 -2.99 -8.47 -14.54
N GLY A 524 -3.46 -8.10 -13.35
CA GLY A 524 -2.64 -7.62 -12.22
C GLY A 524 -1.84 -6.36 -12.58
N ASP A 525 -0.62 -6.28 -12.09
CA ASP A 525 0.27 -5.11 -12.22
C ASP A 525 0.88 -4.97 -13.64
N TRP A 526 0.06 -5.10 -14.68
CA TRP A 526 0.53 -5.14 -16.08
C TRP A 526 1.21 -3.85 -16.53
N VAL A 527 0.78 -2.67 -16.02
CA VAL A 527 1.39 -1.37 -16.32
C VAL A 527 2.87 -1.37 -15.91
N ALA A 528 3.16 -1.81 -14.70
CA ALA A 528 4.52 -1.85 -14.16
C ALA A 528 5.38 -2.91 -14.86
N ARG A 529 4.80 -4.07 -15.19
CA ARG A 529 5.50 -5.11 -15.98
C ARG A 529 5.91 -4.61 -17.35
N ILE A 530 5.01 -3.94 -18.09
CA ILE A 530 5.32 -3.34 -19.38
C ILE A 530 6.38 -2.25 -19.23
N ALA A 531 6.26 -1.37 -18.20
CA ALA A 531 7.25 -0.35 -17.93
C ALA A 531 8.65 -0.96 -17.69
N THR A 532 8.74 -2.10 -17.01
CA THR A 532 10.00 -2.82 -16.76
C THR A 532 10.64 -3.30 -18.08
N TYR A 533 9.86 -3.85 -18.99
CA TYR A 533 10.38 -4.24 -20.31
C TYR A 533 10.84 -3.02 -21.13
N ILE A 534 10.06 -1.93 -21.11
CA ILE A 534 10.45 -0.68 -21.78
C ILE A 534 11.72 -0.11 -21.14
N ALA A 535 11.88 -0.16 -19.83
CA ALA A 535 13.10 0.29 -19.15
C ALA A 535 14.33 -0.49 -19.64
N ALA A 536 14.23 -1.83 -19.72
CA ALA A 536 15.31 -2.68 -20.24
C ALA A 536 15.69 -2.32 -21.69
N LEU A 537 14.70 -2.18 -22.58
CA LEU A 537 14.93 -1.78 -23.96
C LEU A 537 15.52 -0.37 -24.06
N ALA A 538 15.04 0.58 -23.29
CA ALA A 538 15.55 1.96 -23.26
C ALA A 538 16.98 2.03 -22.75
N ILE A 539 17.35 1.22 -21.75
CA ILE A 539 18.75 1.09 -21.27
C ILE A 539 19.64 0.53 -22.37
N MET A 540 19.22 -0.56 -23.04
CA MET A 540 19.98 -1.14 -24.15
C MET A 540 20.16 -0.14 -25.29
N TYR A 541 19.12 0.58 -25.67
CA TYR A 541 19.19 1.64 -26.67
C TYR A 541 20.14 2.76 -26.24
N PHE A 542 20.10 3.20 -24.98
CA PHE A 542 21.01 4.20 -24.45
C PHE A 542 22.48 3.78 -24.57
N VAL A 543 22.78 2.53 -24.20
CA VAL A 543 24.15 1.98 -24.30
C VAL A 543 24.59 1.96 -25.76
N ALA A 544 23.76 1.43 -26.68
CA ALA A 544 24.07 1.42 -28.11
C ALA A 544 24.28 2.82 -28.69
N TYR A 545 23.42 3.77 -28.31
CA TYR A 545 23.53 5.19 -28.71
C TYR A 545 24.88 5.79 -28.25
N ARG A 546 25.31 5.51 -27.02
CA ARG A 546 26.59 5.98 -26.47
C ARG A 546 27.80 5.37 -27.20
N VAL A 547 27.76 4.06 -27.48
CA VAL A 547 28.84 3.38 -28.23
C VAL A 547 28.95 3.96 -29.64
N LYS A 548 27.83 4.10 -30.35
CA LYS A 548 27.81 4.69 -31.70
C LYS A 548 28.41 6.10 -31.71
N ARG A 549 27.98 6.97 -30.79
CA ARG A 549 28.46 8.34 -30.69
C ARG A 549 29.97 8.41 -30.36
N ARG A 550 30.49 7.47 -29.58
CA ARG A 550 31.93 7.42 -29.26
C ARG A 550 32.76 7.08 -30.50
N ASN A 551 32.29 6.14 -31.31
CA ASN A 551 33.00 5.74 -32.53
C ASN A 551 33.07 6.88 -33.56
N TYR A 552 31.99 7.66 -33.74
CA TYR A 552 32.00 8.83 -34.62
C TYR A 552 32.88 10.00 -34.14
N LEU A 553 33.38 10.01 -32.91
CA LEU A 553 34.27 11.04 -32.37
C LEU A 553 35.75 10.60 -32.43
N VAL A 554 36.03 9.36 -32.82
CA VAL A 554 37.36 8.77 -32.95
C VAL A 554 37.78 8.70 -34.42
N ASP A 555 36.81 8.66 -35.35
CA ASP A 555 37.01 8.82 -36.79
C ASP A 555 36.98 10.33 -37.17
#